data_13cf7793893795e20d5dfc512baf34a5
#
_entry.id   13cf7793893795e20d5dfc512baf34a5
#
_cell.length_a   1.000
_cell.length_b   1.000
_cell.length_c   1.000
_cell.angle_alpha   90.00
_cell.angle_beta   90.00
_cell.angle_gamma   90.00
#
_symmetry.space_group_name_H-M   'P 1'
#
loop_
_entity.id
_entity.type
_entity.pdbx_description
1 polymer ?
#
loop_
_entity_poly.entity_id
_entity_poly.type
_entity_poly.pdbx_seq_one_letter_code
_entity_poly.pdbx_strand_id
1 'polypeptide(L)'
;MKRTVAIVLVVTLALVALLASCSGNTATEAAGEAIGVSRAVQNWSLWEPMNSFNSGVWNKADWTNGGMFNCGWKPDHAYFSNGQLVLKLDNVSSHGRPYTSGEYRTNNTFSYGTFEVNMKAARGSGTVTSFFTYTGSPWDEIDVEILGKDTRKVQFNYYVNGVGGHEKVIDLGFDAAAGFHKYSIEYGNGYINWYVDGQWKWGVNNNGMNAPKGAAMPSRPMQIMVNLWPGTGVDSWLGRFNYSGPLYAYYDYVKYTPK
;
A
#
# COMPACT_ATOMS: atom_id res chain seq x y z
N MET A 1 52.77 26.99 -40.33
CA MET A 1 51.28 27.07 -40.21
C MET A 1 50.78 25.71 -39.87
N LYS A 2 50.51 25.44 -38.59
CA LYS A 2 49.97 24.20 -38.13
C LYS A 2 48.47 24.44 -37.77
N ARG A 3 47.56 23.77 -38.46
CA ARG A 3 46.13 23.82 -38.18
C ARG A 3 45.80 22.80 -37.09
N THR A 4 45.34 23.27 -35.95
CA THR A 4 44.83 22.45 -34.86
C THR A 4 43.38 22.15 -35.14
N VAL A 5 43.05 20.86 -35.30
CA VAL A 5 41.66 20.36 -35.43
C VAL A 5 41.16 20.06 -34.01
N ALA A 6 40.16 20.81 -33.60
CA ALA A 6 39.47 20.52 -32.34
C ALA A 6 38.46 19.38 -32.57
N ILE A 7 38.68 18.27 -31.90
CA ILE A 7 37.72 17.15 -31.85
C ILE A 7 36.72 17.45 -30.74
N VAL A 8 35.49 17.71 -31.12
CA VAL A 8 34.35 17.78 -30.20
C VAL A 8 33.90 16.35 -29.88
N LEU A 9 34.17 15.91 -28.68
CA LEU A 9 33.69 14.61 -28.17
C LEU A 9 32.23 14.76 -27.70
N VAL A 10 31.29 14.29 -28.50
CA VAL A 10 29.92 14.16 -28.12
C VAL A 10 29.78 12.87 -27.28
N VAL A 11 29.63 13.02 -25.96
CA VAL A 11 29.34 11.90 -25.07
C VAL A 11 27.84 11.63 -25.13
N THR A 12 27.43 10.69 -25.94
CA THR A 12 26.10 10.09 -25.89
C THR A 12 26.06 9.13 -24.71
N LEU A 13 25.34 9.49 -23.66
CA LEU A 13 24.99 8.56 -22.59
C LEU A 13 24.01 7.53 -23.16
N ALA A 14 24.52 6.35 -23.52
CA ALA A 14 23.69 5.20 -23.78
C ALA A 14 23.26 4.62 -22.44
N LEU A 15 21.97 4.74 -22.16
CA LEU A 15 21.32 4.02 -21.06
C LEU A 15 21.32 2.53 -21.43
N VAL A 16 22.25 1.77 -20.90
CA VAL A 16 22.27 0.31 -21.04
C VAL A 16 21.22 -0.25 -20.07
N ALA A 17 20.04 -0.57 -20.61
CA ALA A 17 19.12 -1.45 -19.94
C ALA A 17 19.77 -2.83 -19.83
N LEU A 18 20.24 -3.21 -18.64
CA LEU A 18 20.69 -4.56 -18.35
C LEU A 18 19.45 -5.47 -18.32
N LEU A 19 19.13 -6.06 -19.46
CA LEU A 19 18.29 -7.23 -19.52
C LEU A 19 19.10 -8.40 -18.93
N ALA A 20 19.01 -8.61 -17.63
CA ALA A 20 19.42 -9.86 -17.02
C ALA A 20 18.42 -10.94 -17.44
N SER A 21 18.75 -11.68 -18.51
CA SER A 21 18.13 -12.95 -18.83
C SER A 21 18.54 -13.96 -17.77
N CYS A 22 17.80 -14.06 -16.68
CA CYS A 22 17.83 -15.23 -15.82
C CYS A 22 16.89 -16.27 -16.42
N SER A 23 17.48 -17.22 -17.13
CA SER A 23 16.84 -18.48 -17.45
C SER A 23 16.53 -19.25 -16.17
N GLY A 24 15.25 -19.59 -15.97
CA GLY A 24 14.82 -20.72 -15.18
C GLY A 24 15.02 -20.59 -13.66
N ASN A 25 14.11 -19.87 -13.04
CA ASN A 25 13.46 -20.33 -11.81
C ASN A 25 12.07 -19.66 -11.81
N THR A 26 11.06 -20.50 -11.90
CA THR A 26 9.68 -20.10 -11.61
C THR A 26 9.70 -19.53 -10.21
N ALA A 27 9.60 -18.17 -10.12
CA ALA A 27 9.22 -17.53 -8.89
C ALA A 27 7.87 -18.16 -8.52
N THR A 28 7.85 -18.94 -7.46
CA THR A 28 6.63 -19.34 -6.80
C THR A 28 5.97 -18.05 -6.40
N GLU A 29 4.95 -17.64 -7.16
CA GLU A 29 4.02 -16.59 -6.79
C GLU A 29 3.62 -16.78 -5.34
N ALA A 30 3.51 -15.68 -4.62
CA ALA A 30 3.12 -15.66 -3.23
C ALA A 30 1.91 -16.60 -3.02
N ALA A 31 2.16 -17.75 -2.40
CA ALA A 31 1.15 -18.72 -2.09
C ALA A 31 0.30 -18.16 -0.94
N GLY A 32 -0.69 -17.37 -1.27
CA GLY A 32 -1.64 -16.77 -0.33
C GLY A 32 -3.04 -16.63 -0.88
N GLU A 33 -3.20 -16.72 -2.19
CA GLU A 33 -4.54 -16.72 -2.79
C GLU A 33 -4.86 -18.08 -3.39
N ALA A 34 -5.89 -18.72 -2.86
CA ALA A 34 -6.50 -19.88 -3.53
C ALA A 34 -6.96 -19.42 -4.91
N ILE A 35 -6.36 -19.99 -5.96
CA ILE A 35 -6.73 -19.76 -7.35
C ILE A 35 -8.23 -20.04 -7.50
N GLY A 36 -9.02 -19.04 -7.85
CA GLY A 36 -10.40 -19.22 -8.28
C GLY A 36 -11.51 -18.88 -7.29
N VAL A 37 -11.26 -18.22 -6.16
CA VAL A 37 -12.36 -17.68 -5.34
C VAL A 37 -12.90 -16.43 -6.00
N SER A 38 -14.05 -16.54 -6.68
CA SER A 38 -14.80 -15.37 -7.16
C SER A 38 -15.33 -14.62 -5.93
N ARG A 39 -14.72 -13.46 -5.62
CA ARG A 39 -15.20 -12.58 -4.56
C ARG A 39 -16.45 -11.85 -5.03
N ALA A 40 -17.48 -11.80 -4.18
CA ALA A 40 -18.66 -11.02 -4.48
C ALA A 40 -18.33 -9.52 -4.51
N VAL A 41 -18.80 -8.83 -5.55
CA VAL A 41 -18.71 -7.35 -5.64
C VAL A 41 -19.81 -6.75 -4.79
N GLN A 42 -19.45 -5.90 -3.85
CA GLN A 42 -20.38 -5.18 -2.99
C GLN A 42 -20.71 -3.81 -3.58
N ASN A 43 -21.98 -3.49 -3.62
CA ASN A 43 -22.51 -2.20 -4.07
C ASN A 43 -23.42 -1.52 -3.01
N TRP A 44 -23.28 -1.95 -1.76
CA TRP A 44 -23.93 -1.37 -0.59
C TRP A 44 -22.88 -0.78 0.37
N SER A 45 -23.29 0.19 1.18
CA SER A 45 -22.42 0.86 2.14
C SER A 45 -21.92 -0.10 3.23
N LEU A 46 -20.63 -0.03 3.54
CA LEU A 46 -20.00 -0.72 4.66
C LEU A 46 -19.66 0.29 5.75
N TRP A 47 -19.97 -0.05 7.00
CA TRP A 47 -19.47 0.60 8.20
C TRP A 47 -18.96 -0.46 9.16
N GLU A 48 -17.66 -0.50 9.38
CA GLU A 48 -17.01 -1.43 10.29
C GLU A 48 -16.30 -0.68 11.41
N PRO A 49 -16.91 -0.60 12.60
CA PRO A 49 -16.23 -0.11 13.79
C PRO A 49 -15.25 -1.20 14.24
N MET A 50 -13.98 -0.99 14.14
CA MET A 50 -12.92 -1.98 14.38
C MET A 50 -12.81 -2.39 15.87
N ASN A 51 -13.94 -2.78 16.49
CA ASN A 51 -14.02 -3.14 17.91
C ASN A 51 -14.00 -4.65 18.17
N SER A 52 -14.27 -5.48 17.15
CA SER A 52 -14.25 -6.95 17.22
C SER A 52 -14.04 -7.57 15.85
N PHE A 53 -13.66 -8.85 15.81
CA PHE A 53 -13.49 -9.58 14.56
C PHE A 53 -14.84 -9.97 13.94
N ASN A 54 -15.16 -9.36 12.82
CA ASN A 54 -16.30 -9.72 11.98
C ASN A 54 -15.84 -10.62 10.82
N SER A 55 -15.84 -11.95 11.04
CA SER A 55 -15.39 -12.93 10.03
C SER A 55 -16.30 -12.98 8.80
N GLY A 56 -17.51 -12.44 8.85
CA GLY A 56 -18.42 -12.34 7.70
C GLY A 56 -17.94 -11.28 6.69
N VAL A 57 -17.19 -10.29 7.15
CA VAL A 57 -16.69 -9.19 6.32
C VAL A 57 -15.18 -9.28 6.09
N TRP A 58 -14.42 -9.75 7.09
CA TRP A 58 -12.97 -9.64 7.14
C TRP A 58 -12.26 -10.98 7.28
N ASN A 59 -11.02 -10.99 6.78
CA ASN A 59 -10.05 -12.08 6.92
C ASN A 59 -8.75 -11.53 7.50
N LYS A 60 -8.10 -12.34 8.34
CA LYS A 60 -6.75 -12.08 8.88
C LYS A 60 -5.74 -12.89 8.08
N ALA A 61 -4.68 -12.25 7.62
CA ALA A 61 -3.64 -12.91 6.86
C ALA A 61 -2.86 -13.94 7.68
N ASP A 62 -2.49 -15.06 7.05
CA ASP A 62 -1.60 -16.10 7.59
C ASP A 62 -0.69 -16.64 6.47
N TRP A 63 0.16 -15.76 5.92
CA TRP A 63 1.11 -16.04 4.82
C TRP A 63 2.24 -15.02 4.83
N THR A 64 3.07 -15.00 3.79
CA THR A 64 4.02 -13.92 3.48
C THR A 64 3.91 -13.52 2.03
N ASN A 65 4.02 -12.22 1.73
CA ASN A 65 4.09 -11.72 0.36
C ASN A 65 5.47 -11.92 -0.26
N GLY A 66 6.51 -12.21 0.53
CA GLY A 66 7.86 -12.33 0.04
C GLY A 66 8.47 -11.00 -0.41
N GLY A 67 9.46 -11.04 -1.30
CA GLY A 67 10.07 -9.83 -1.86
C GLY A 67 10.55 -8.85 -0.79
N MET A 68 10.11 -7.60 -0.89
CA MET A 68 10.47 -6.51 0.02
C MET A 68 9.79 -6.57 1.40
N PHE A 69 8.75 -7.39 1.58
CA PHE A 69 8.07 -7.57 2.87
C PHE A 69 8.93 -8.45 3.79
N ASN A 70 9.51 -7.88 4.82
CA ASN A 70 10.42 -8.58 5.74
C ASN A 70 9.69 -9.24 6.91
N CYS A 71 8.42 -9.56 6.75
CA CYS A 71 7.58 -10.23 7.74
C CYS A 71 6.71 -11.31 7.14
N GLY A 72 6.30 -12.27 7.98
CA GLY A 72 5.14 -13.10 7.74
C GLY A 72 3.93 -12.47 8.43
N TRP A 73 2.75 -12.65 7.86
CA TRP A 73 1.49 -12.25 8.45
C TRP A 73 0.97 -13.35 9.36
N LYS A 74 0.46 -12.97 10.54
CA LYS A 74 -0.17 -13.91 11.47
C LYS A 74 -1.47 -13.35 12.03
N PRO A 75 -2.53 -14.18 12.16
CA PRO A 75 -3.84 -13.73 12.67
C PRO A 75 -3.81 -13.13 14.07
N ASP A 76 -2.89 -13.55 14.93
CA ASP A 76 -2.70 -13.04 16.28
C ASP A 76 -2.00 -11.67 16.33
N HIS A 77 -1.40 -11.24 15.21
CA HIS A 77 -0.83 -9.91 15.02
C HIS A 77 -1.82 -8.90 14.44
N ALA A 78 -3.05 -9.33 14.15
CA ALA A 78 -4.21 -8.49 13.85
C ALA A 78 -5.30 -8.77 14.89
N TYR A 79 -5.32 -8.03 15.99
CA TYR A 79 -6.20 -8.26 17.13
C TYR A 79 -6.96 -7.00 17.55
N PHE A 80 -7.95 -7.16 18.43
CA PHE A 80 -8.81 -6.05 18.87
C PHE A 80 -8.53 -5.72 20.33
N SER A 81 -8.37 -4.44 20.61
CA SER A 81 -8.14 -3.92 21.95
C SER A 81 -8.67 -2.50 22.07
N ASN A 82 -9.35 -2.19 23.16
CA ASN A 82 -9.91 -0.86 23.44
C ASN A 82 -10.79 -0.31 22.32
N GLY A 83 -11.58 -1.18 21.66
CA GLY A 83 -12.47 -0.76 20.58
C GLY A 83 -11.77 -0.48 19.25
N GLN A 84 -10.57 -0.98 19.03
CA GLN A 84 -9.77 -0.74 17.83
C GLN A 84 -9.15 -2.04 17.32
N LEU A 85 -8.98 -2.15 16.01
CA LEU A 85 -8.07 -3.14 15.42
C LEU A 85 -6.63 -2.65 15.66
N VAL A 86 -5.81 -3.53 16.19
CA VAL A 86 -4.38 -3.31 16.41
C VAL A 86 -3.59 -4.25 15.50
N LEU A 87 -2.72 -3.68 14.68
CA LEU A 87 -1.72 -4.43 13.95
C LEU A 87 -0.39 -4.30 14.69
N LYS A 88 0.18 -5.44 15.07
CA LYS A 88 1.45 -5.53 15.80
C LYS A 88 2.55 -6.01 14.86
N LEU A 89 3.71 -5.39 14.92
CA LEU A 89 4.95 -5.87 14.33
C LEU A 89 5.93 -6.21 15.44
N ASP A 90 6.45 -7.44 15.45
CA ASP A 90 7.49 -7.85 16.39
C ASP A 90 8.57 -8.75 15.76
N ASN A 91 9.60 -9.12 16.55
CA ASN A 91 10.74 -9.91 16.11
C ASN A 91 10.56 -11.43 16.26
N VAL A 92 9.34 -11.89 16.19
CA VAL A 92 9.05 -13.32 16.10
C VAL A 92 9.11 -13.75 14.63
N SER A 93 9.87 -14.78 14.33
CA SER A 93 9.95 -15.31 12.94
C SER A 93 8.68 -16.04 12.54
N SER A 94 8.21 -15.79 11.33
CA SER A 94 7.07 -16.52 10.76
C SER A 94 7.18 -16.60 9.23
N HIS A 95 6.65 -17.68 8.64
CA HIS A 95 6.63 -17.88 7.18
C HIS A 95 7.99 -17.67 6.50
N GLY A 96 9.10 -18.07 7.17
CA GLY A 96 10.47 -17.90 6.66
C GLY A 96 10.98 -16.46 6.66
N ARG A 97 10.29 -15.53 7.36
CA ARG A 97 10.70 -14.15 7.56
C ARG A 97 11.11 -13.90 9.01
N PRO A 98 12.06 -12.97 9.26
CA PRO A 98 12.58 -12.73 10.62
C PRO A 98 11.58 -12.01 11.54
N TYR A 99 10.55 -11.39 10.98
CA TYR A 99 9.54 -10.64 11.72
C TYR A 99 8.15 -11.18 11.46
N THR A 100 7.24 -10.88 12.39
CA THR A 100 5.80 -11.16 12.26
C THR A 100 5.02 -9.87 12.36
N SER A 101 4.01 -9.71 11.50
CA SER A 101 3.12 -8.56 11.54
C SER A 101 1.68 -8.93 11.21
N GLY A 102 0.80 -7.92 11.21
CA GLY A 102 -0.62 -8.07 10.94
C GLY A 102 -1.03 -7.49 9.59
N GLU A 103 -1.88 -8.22 8.86
CA GLU A 103 -2.64 -7.74 7.73
C GLU A 103 -4.09 -8.16 7.87
N TYR A 104 -5.01 -7.25 7.50
CA TYR A 104 -6.45 -7.43 7.64
C TYR A 104 -7.13 -6.96 6.37
N ARG A 105 -7.99 -7.80 5.76
CA ARG A 105 -8.60 -7.52 4.46
C ARG A 105 -10.04 -7.97 4.39
N THR A 106 -10.85 -7.33 3.55
CA THR A 106 -12.23 -7.75 3.32
C THR A 106 -12.30 -9.06 2.55
N ASN A 107 -13.35 -9.86 2.85
CA ASN A 107 -13.63 -11.08 2.10
C ASN A 107 -14.10 -10.78 0.67
N ASN A 108 -14.86 -9.69 0.52
CA ASN A 108 -15.47 -9.25 -0.72
C ASN A 108 -14.70 -8.07 -1.34
N THR A 109 -15.03 -7.75 -2.58
CA THR A 109 -14.53 -6.58 -3.32
C THR A 109 -15.59 -5.50 -3.42
N PHE A 110 -15.15 -4.26 -3.60
CA PHE A 110 -15.97 -3.05 -3.71
C PHE A 110 -15.62 -2.32 -4.99
N SER A 111 -16.62 -1.78 -5.68
CA SER A 111 -16.44 -1.04 -6.92
C SER A 111 -16.17 0.44 -6.65
N TYR A 112 -16.53 1.31 -7.60
CA TYR A 112 -16.38 2.75 -7.45
C TYR A 112 -17.13 3.28 -6.22
N GLY A 113 -16.51 4.21 -5.51
CA GLY A 113 -17.06 4.77 -4.28
C GLY A 113 -16.01 5.52 -3.47
N THR A 114 -16.35 5.82 -2.24
CA THR A 114 -15.45 6.42 -1.27
C THR A 114 -15.09 5.38 -0.21
N PHE A 115 -13.82 5.08 -0.11
CA PHE A 115 -13.19 4.24 0.90
C PHE A 115 -12.57 5.14 1.96
N GLU A 116 -12.86 4.94 3.22
CA GLU A 116 -12.38 5.77 4.31
C GLU A 116 -11.90 4.90 5.48
N VAL A 117 -10.83 5.32 6.11
CA VAL A 117 -10.29 4.74 7.35
C VAL A 117 -10.01 5.84 8.35
N ASN A 118 -10.21 5.56 9.63
CA ASN A 118 -9.65 6.36 10.72
C ASN A 118 -8.53 5.55 11.37
N MET A 119 -7.27 5.99 11.20
CA MET A 119 -6.12 5.22 11.64
C MET A 119 -5.05 6.09 12.32
N LYS A 120 -4.25 5.45 13.17
CA LYS A 120 -3.03 5.99 13.76
C LYS A 120 -1.85 5.11 13.36
N ALA A 121 -0.84 5.72 12.73
CA ALA A 121 0.30 5.00 12.16
C ALA A 121 1.32 4.56 13.21
N ALA A 122 2.09 3.53 12.89
CA ALA A 122 3.30 3.16 13.61
C ALA A 122 4.45 4.12 13.24
N ARG A 123 5.29 4.45 14.23
CA ARG A 123 6.55 5.16 14.02
C ARG A 123 7.72 4.19 14.07
N GLY A 124 8.52 4.15 13.05
CA GLY A 124 9.74 3.32 12.99
C GLY A 124 10.33 3.34 11.58
N SER A 125 11.59 3.77 11.45
CA SER A 125 12.29 3.74 10.15
C SER A 125 12.23 2.34 9.54
N GLY A 126 12.02 2.28 8.22
CA GLY A 126 11.94 1.01 7.49
C GLY A 126 10.58 0.34 7.56
N THR A 127 9.53 1.00 8.08
CA THR A 127 8.17 0.43 8.15
C THR A 127 7.16 1.23 7.35
N VAL A 128 6.05 0.57 6.99
CA VAL A 128 4.87 1.17 6.36
C VAL A 128 3.64 0.79 7.17
N THR A 129 2.80 1.77 7.48
CA THR A 129 1.40 1.58 7.89
C THR A 129 0.53 1.98 6.73
N SER A 130 -0.34 1.09 6.26
CA SER A 130 -1.14 1.33 5.06
C SER A 130 -2.63 1.14 5.26
N PHE A 131 -3.36 1.85 4.40
CA PHE A 131 -4.74 1.61 4.01
C PHE A 131 -4.80 1.65 2.49
N PHE A 132 -5.26 0.59 1.86
CA PHE A 132 -5.23 0.47 0.41
C PHE A 132 -6.37 -0.40 -0.11
N THR A 133 -6.55 -0.36 -1.41
CA THR A 133 -7.47 -1.25 -2.12
C THR A 133 -6.69 -2.08 -3.13
N TYR A 134 -7.05 -3.36 -3.30
CA TYR A 134 -6.26 -4.31 -4.08
C TYR A 134 -7.11 -5.39 -4.75
N THR A 135 -6.75 -5.76 -5.99
CA THR A 135 -7.50 -6.77 -6.75
C THR A 135 -6.93 -8.18 -6.65
N GLY A 136 -5.63 -8.33 -6.37
CA GLY A 136 -4.90 -9.57 -6.64
C GLY A 136 -4.37 -9.59 -8.08
N SER A 137 -4.66 -10.63 -8.84
CA SER A 137 -4.26 -10.74 -10.24
C SER A 137 -5.51 -10.72 -11.15
N PRO A 138 -5.57 -9.84 -12.18
CA PRO A 138 -4.63 -8.77 -12.55
C PRO A 138 -4.56 -7.67 -11.49
N TRP A 139 -3.38 -7.05 -11.32
CA TRP A 139 -3.09 -6.16 -10.21
C TRP A 139 -3.52 -4.71 -10.49
N ASP A 140 -4.61 -4.26 -9.86
CA ASP A 140 -4.94 -2.85 -9.64
C ASP A 140 -4.88 -2.58 -8.14
N GLU A 141 -4.39 -1.40 -7.75
CA GLU A 141 -4.20 -1.01 -6.35
C GLU A 141 -4.29 0.51 -6.21
N ILE A 142 -4.78 1.00 -5.06
CA ILE A 142 -4.79 2.43 -4.72
C ILE A 142 -4.40 2.56 -3.25
N ASP A 143 -3.34 3.36 -2.98
CA ASP A 143 -2.64 3.37 -1.71
C ASP A 143 -2.76 4.66 -0.93
N VAL A 144 -2.80 4.50 0.39
CA VAL A 144 -2.47 5.49 1.42
C VAL A 144 -1.42 4.85 2.33
N GLU A 145 -0.20 5.37 2.31
CA GLU A 145 0.94 4.83 3.04
C GLU A 145 1.57 5.88 3.95
N ILE A 146 1.69 5.57 5.23
CA ILE A 146 2.50 6.35 6.18
C ILE A 146 3.82 5.62 6.36
N LEU A 147 4.91 6.23 5.85
CA LEU A 147 6.24 5.69 6.00
C LEU A 147 6.76 6.01 7.40
N GLY A 148 7.04 5.00 8.20
CA GLY A 148 7.40 5.16 9.61
C GLY A 148 8.66 5.99 9.87
N LYS A 149 9.50 6.21 8.84
CA LYS A 149 10.67 7.11 8.91
C LYS A 149 10.29 8.59 9.04
N ASP A 150 9.13 8.99 8.53
CA ASP A 150 8.61 10.37 8.62
C ASP A 150 7.08 10.35 8.63
N THR A 151 6.50 10.17 9.80
CA THR A 151 5.05 10.10 10.01
C THR A 151 4.33 11.45 9.89
N ARG A 152 5.04 12.51 9.51
CA ARG A 152 4.45 13.81 9.16
C ARG A 152 4.07 13.89 7.68
N LYS A 153 4.31 12.84 6.92
CA LYS A 153 4.00 12.75 5.50
C LYS A 153 3.17 11.51 5.21
N VAL A 154 2.37 11.60 4.16
CA VAL A 154 1.66 10.49 3.54
C VAL A 154 2.16 10.31 2.12
N GLN A 155 2.32 9.07 1.68
CA GLN A 155 2.52 8.71 0.29
C GLN A 155 1.22 8.15 -0.27
N PHE A 156 0.76 8.73 -1.38
CA PHE A 156 -0.30 8.18 -2.22
C PHE A 156 0.31 7.50 -3.44
N ASN A 157 -0.30 6.44 -3.90
CA ASN A 157 0.12 5.74 -5.11
C ASN A 157 -1.06 5.01 -5.75
N TYR A 158 -0.90 4.52 -6.97
CA TYR A 158 -1.82 3.58 -7.58
C TYR A 158 -1.10 2.70 -8.60
N TYR A 159 -1.65 1.52 -8.84
CA TYR A 159 -1.17 0.57 -9.84
C TYR A 159 -2.29 0.22 -10.81
N VAL A 160 -1.94 0.02 -12.06
CA VAL A 160 -2.82 -0.46 -13.12
C VAL A 160 -2.13 -1.63 -13.81
N ASN A 161 -2.73 -2.82 -13.74
CA ASN A 161 -2.13 -4.06 -14.27
C ASN A 161 -0.67 -4.28 -13.77
N GLY A 162 -0.40 -3.95 -12.51
CA GLY A 162 0.92 -4.08 -11.89
C GLY A 162 1.92 -2.97 -12.22
N VAL A 163 1.52 -1.98 -13.00
CA VAL A 163 2.37 -0.83 -13.32
C VAL A 163 2.10 0.29 -12.30
N GLY A 164 3.09 0.56 -11.45
CA GLY A 164 3.14 1.66 -10.48
C GLY A 164 3.99 2.83 -10.98
N GLY A 165 4.66 3.53 -10.05
CA GLY A 165 5.48 4.71 -10.37
C GLY A 165 4.66 5.99 -10.37
N HIS A 166 3.57 6.01 -9.61
CA HIS A 166 2.64 7.14 -9.52
C HIS A 166 2.64 7.76 -8.11
N GLU A 167 3.77 7.63 -7.41
CA GLU A 167 3.89 8.07 -6.01
C GLU A 167 3.78 9.58 -5.88
N LYS A 168 3.01 10.01 -4.89
CA LYS A 168 2.90 11.41 -4.46
C LYS A 168 3.03 11.50 -2.95
N VAL A 169 4.11 12.16 -2.49
CA VAL A 169 4.33 12.45 -1.07
C VAL A 169 3.74 13.82 -0.74
N ILE A 170 2.94 13.88 0.32
CA ILE A 170 2.25 15.08 0.81
C ILE A 170 2.63 15.30 2.27
N ASP A 171 2.95 16.54 2.65
CA ASP A 171 3.08 16.95 4.05
C ASP A 171 1.71 17.04 4.70
N LEU A 172 1.56 16.40 5.85
CA LEU A 172 0.29 16.35 6.57
C LEU A 172 0.03 17.60 7.43
N GLY A 173 1.08 18.30 7.84
CA GLY A 173 0.98 19.38 8.82
C GLY A 173 0.84 18.90 10.27
N PHE A 174 0.69 17.59 10.48
CA PHE A 174 0.60 16.92 11.78
C PHE A 174 1.41 15.62 11.76
N ASP A 175 1.43 14.91 12.87
CA ASP A 175 2.12 13.63 13.04
C ASP A 175 1.10 12.48 13.11
N ALA A 176 1.02 11.68 12.05
CA ALA A 176 0.10 10.55 11.93
C ALA A 176 0.31 9.44 12.98
N ALA A 177 1.46 9.43 13.67
CA ALA A 177 1.72 8.52 14.77
C ALA A 177 1.30 9.08 16.14
N ALA A 178 0.95 10.37 16.24
CA ALA A 178 0.53 11.00 17.48
C ALA A 178 -0.97 10.82 17.77
N GLY A 179 -1.80 10.71 16.72
CA GLY A 179 -3.25 10.62 16.85
C GLY A 179 -3.91 9.92 15.70
N PHE A 180 -5.23 9.72 15.81
CA PHE A 180 -6.06 9.22 14.73
C PHE A 180 -6.40 10.32 13.73
N HIS A 181 -6.30 10.00 12.45
CA HIS A 181 -6.69 10.85 11.35
C HIS A 181 -7.46 10.06 10.29
N LYS A 182 -8.36 10.75 9.58
CA LYS A 182 -9.16 10.16 8.52
C LYS A 182 -8.43 10.25 7.19
N TYR A 183 -8.34 9.12 6.50
CA TYR A 183 -7.81 9.04 5.14
C TYR A 183 -8.89 8.46 4.24
N SER A 184 -9.12 9.11 3.09
CA SER A 184 -10.15 8.65 2.17
C SER A 184 -9.62 8.58 0.75
N ILE A 185 -10.05 7.55 0.04
CA ILE A 185 -9.85 7.33 -1.41
C ILE A 185 -11.23 7.47 -2.06
N GLU A 186 -11.46 8.50 -2.85
CA GLU A 186 -12.60 8.56 -3.76
C GLU A 186 -12.18 7.97 -5.10
N TYR A 187 -12.69 6.80 -5.41
CA TYR A 187 -12.39 6.04 -6.60
C TYR A 187 -13.58 6.07 -7.57
N GLY A 188 -13.36 6.53 -8.79
CA GLY A 188 -14.38 6.64 -9.81
C GLY A 188 -13.90 6.21 -11.18
N ASN A 189 -14.82 6.13 -12.13
CA ASN A 189 -14.48 5.78 -13.52
C ASN A 189 -13.53 6.83 -14.10
N GLY A 190 -12.26 6.46 -14.24
CA GLY A 190 -11.21 7.30 -14.81
C GLY A 190 -10.63 8.36 -13.89
N TYR A 191 -10.83 8.28 -12.58
CA TYR A 191 -10.19 9.18 -11.62
C TYR A 191 -10.03 8.58 -10.22
N ILE A 192 -9.08 9.15 -9.45
CA ILE A 192 -8.87 8.90 -8.03
C ILE A 192 -8.62 10.23 -7.35
N ASN A 193 -9.25 10.47 -6.21
CA ASN A 193 -8.96 11.59 -5.30
C ASN A 193 -8.63 11.07 -3.91
N TRP A 194 -7.63 11.67 -3.27
CA TRP A 194 -7.25 11.39 -1.89
C TRP A 194 -7.55 12.58 -0.98
N TYR A 195 -8.10 12.25 0.18
CA TYR A 195 -8.46 13.23 1.22
C TYR A 195 -7.82 12.84 2.55
N VAL A 196 -7.46 13.84 3.34
CA VAL A 196 -7.02 13.68 4.73
C VAL A 196 -7.86 14.63 5.60
N ASP A 197 -8.49 14.10 6.63
CA ASP A 197 -9.42 14.80 7.52
C ASP A 197 -10.51 15.56 6.75
N GLY A 198 -11.02 14.94 5.69
CA GLY A 198 -12.05 15.50 4.82
C GLY A 198 -11.56 16.56 3.83
N GLN A 199 -10.28 16.92 3.85
CA GLN A 199 -9.70 17.88 2.93
C GLN A 199 -9.03 17.18 1.75
N TRP A 200 -9.36 17.60 0.53
CA TRP A 200 -8.69 17.14 -0.68
C TRP A 200 -7.19 17.43 -0.62
N LYS A 201 -6.37 16.44 -0.92
CA LYS A 201 -4.90 16.55 -0.91
C LYS A 201 -4.28 16.34 -2.28
N TRP A 202 -4.79 15.38 -3.03
CA TRP A 202 -4.29 15.07 -4.37
C TRP A 202 -5.34 14.30 -5.17
N GLY A 203 -5.21 14.34 -6.51
CA GLY A 203 -6.06 13.58 -7.40
C GLY A 203 -5.39 13.37 -8.74
N VAL A 204 -5.82 12.31 -9.42
CA VAL A 204 -5.40 11.95 -10.78
C VAL A 204 -6.62 11.61 -11.62
N ASN A 205 -6.58 11.90 -12.90
CA ASN A 205 -7.61 11.45 -13.84
C ASN A 205 -7.07 11.24 -15.25
N ASN A 206 -7.83 10.51 -16.06
CA ASN A 206 -7.52 10.25 -17.46
C ASN A 206 -7.75 11.45 -18.39
N ASN A 207 -8.22 12.60 -17.89
CA ASN A 207 -8.37 13.85 -18.63
C ASN A 207 -7.16 14.78 -18.52
N GLY A 208 -6.07 14.34 -17.88
CA GLY A 208 -4.80 15.07 -17.81
C GLY A 208 -4.50 15.73 -16.46
N MET A 209 -5.31 15.53 -15.42
CA MET A 209 -4.97 15.99 -14.07
C MET A 209 -3.97 15.01 -13.44
N ASN A 210 -2.73 15.47 -13.26
CA ASN A 210 -1.60 14.75 -12.65
C ASN A 210 -1.26 13.38 -13.31
N ALA A 211 -1.85 13.08 -14.47
CA ALA A 211 -1.56 11.96 -15.34
C ALA A 211 -1.72 12.40 -16.81
N PRO A 212 -1.05 11.78 -17.77
CA PRO A 212 -1.26 12.07 -19.17
C PRO A 212 -2.73 11.86 -19.56
N LYS A 213 -3.24 12.69 -20.50
CA LYS A 213 -4.59 12.48 -21.06
C LYS A 213 -4.68 11.09 -21.71
N GLY A 214 -5.72 10.34 -21.38
CA GLY A 214 -5.88 8.94 -21.79
C GLY A 214 -5.07 7.93 -20.99
N ALA A 215 -4.42 8.35 -19.89
CA ALA A 215 -3.74 7.44 -19.01
C ALA A 215 -4.69 6.36 -18.47
N ALA A 216 -4.20 5.13 -18.36
CA ALA A 216 -4.94 4.05 -17.75
C ALA A 216 -5.19 4.35 -16.27
N MET A 217 -6.41 4.06 -15.80
CA MET A 217 -6.80 4.15 -14.39
C MET A 217 -7.24 2.75 -13.90
N PRO A 218 -7.12 2.46 -12.61
CA PRO A 218 -7.72 1.26 -12.06
C PRO A 218 -9.20 1.19 -12.45
N SER A 219 -9.72 0.00 -12.71
CA SER A 219 -11.09 -0.15 -13.20
C SER A 219 -11.83 -1.35 -12.60
N ARG A 220 -11.14 -2.14 -11.76
CA ARG A 220 -11.68 -3.37 -11.18
C ARG A 220 -12.21 -3.15 -9.77
N PRO A 221 -13.21 -3.94 -9.33
CA PRO A 221 -13.55 -4.01 -7.91
C PRO A 221 -12.38 -4.54 -7.07
N MET A 222 -12.14 -3.93 -5.92
CA MET A 222 -10.99 -4.18 -5.07
C MET A 222 -11.38 -4.54 -3.64
N GLN A 223 -10.58 -5.37 -2.97
CA GLN A 223 -10.68 -5.55 -1.52
C GLN A 223 -10.20 -4.29 -0.81
N ILE A 224 -10.70 -4.06 0.39
CA ILE A 224 -10.15 -3.07 1.33
C ILE A 224 -9.14 -3.79 2.21
N MET A 225 -7.94 -3.23 2.31
CA MET A 225 -6.84 -3.84 3.05
C MET A 225 -6.14 -2.82 3.95
N VAL A 226 -5.66 -3.32 5.09
CA VAL A 226 -4.81 -2.57 6.01
C VAL A 226 -3.68 -3.47 6.48
N ASN A 227 -2.47 -2.93 6.56
CA ASN A 227 -1.32 -3.67 7.07
C ASN A 227 -0.27 -2.77 7.75
N LEU A 228 0.62 -3.42 8.50
CA LEU A 228 1.83 -2.83 9.05
C LEU A 228 2.99 -3.76 8.71
N TRP A 229 4.03 -3.27 8.05
CA TRP A 229 5.13 -4.14 7.64
C TRP A 229 6.50 -3.45 7.65
N PRO A 230 7.60 -4.21 7.92
CA PRO A 230 8.96 -3.75 7.76
C PRO A 230 9.50 -4.14 6.38
N GLY A 231 10.28 -3.24 5.77
CA GLY A 231 10.91 -3.48 4.48
C GLY A 231 12.27 -4.16 4.58
N THR A 232 12.69 -4.79 3.48
CA THR A 232 14.07 -5.26 3.25
C THR A 232 14.48 -5.01 1.80
N GLY A 233 15.71 -4.53 1.58
CA GLY A 233 16.20 -4.19 0.24
C GLY A 233 15.60 -2.91 -0.35
N VAL A 234 14.89 -2.12 0.44
CA VAL A 234 14.19 -0.88 0.05
C VAL A 234 14.52 0.29 0.96
N ASP A 235 15.73 0.31 1.53
CA ASP A 235 16.18 1.31 2.50
C ASP A 235 16.15 2.75 1.94
N SER A 236 16.38 2.92 0.64
CA SER A 236 16.28 4.22 -0.03
C SER A 236 14.87 4.81 0.04
N TRP A 237 13.85 3.95 -0.04
CA TRP A 237 12.46 4.35 0.05
C TRP A 237 11.99 4.45 1.50
N LEU A 238 12.14 3.39 2.31
CA LEU A 238 11.56 3.29 3.65
C LEU A 238 12.50 3.76 4.76
N GLY A 239 13.80 3.95 4.49
CA GLY A 239 14.85 3.98 5.50
C GLY A 239 15.17 2.57 5.99
N ARG A 240 16.30 2.43 6.69
CA ARG A 240 16.71 1.14 7.25
C ARG A 240 15.81 0.75 8.41
N PHE A 241 15.32 -0.50 8.40
CA PHE A 241 14.62 -1.07 9.53
C PHE A 241 15.59 -1.63 10.56
N ASN A 242 15.49 -1.15 11.80
CA ASN A 242 16.18 -1.68 12.96
C ASN A 242 15.15 -1.90 14.07
N TYR A 243 14.92 -3.16 14.42
CA TYR A 243 13.98 -3.49 15.48
C TYR A 243 14.51 -3.04 16.85
N SER A 244 13.73 -2.24 17.56
CA SER A 244 14.04 -1.76 18.92
C SER A 244 12.94 -2.08 19.95
N GLY A 245 11.90 -2.77 19.52
CA GLY A 245 10.73 -3.14 20.29
C GLY A 245 9.50 -3.26 19.40
N PRO A 246 8.39 -3.81 19.92
CA PRO A 246 7.16 -3.96 19.14
C PRO A 246 6.63 -2.62 18.64
N LEU A 247 6.15 -2.60 17.39
CA LEU A 247 5.48 -1.45 16.78
C LEU A 247 4.01 -1.76 16.60
N TYR A 248 3.19 -0.72 16.65
CA TYR A 248 1.73 -0.86 16.58
C TYR A 248 1.12 0.20 15.67
N ALA A 249 0.21 -0.24 14.78
CA ALA A 249 -0.72 0.61 14.07
C ALA A 249 -2.13 0.34 14.58
N TYR A 250 -2.99 1.36 14.58
CA TYR A 250 -4.33 1.29 15.14
C TYR A 250 -5.36 1.77 14.13
N TYR A 251 -6.49 1.07 14.05
CA TYR A 251 -7.58 1.37 13.14
C TYR A 251 -8.88 1.41 13.94
N ASP A 252 -9.57 2.54 13.92
CA ASP A 252 -10.79 2.80 14.68
C ASP A 252 -12.04 2.36 13.92
N TYR A 253 -12.09 2.71 12.63
CA TYR A 253 -13.13 2.23 11.72
C TYR A 253 -12.64 2.17 10.27
N VAL A 254 -13.34 1.37 9.47
CA VAL A 254 -13.30 1.41 8.00
C VAL A 254 -14.71 1.63 7.48
N LYS A 255 -14.84 2.47 6.47
CA LYS A 255 -16.11 2.78 5.82
C LYS A 255 -15.96 2.70 4.30
N TYR A 256 -16.99 2.20 3.63
CA TYR A 256 -17.17 2.32 2.19
C TYR A 256 -18.55 2.89 1.89
N THR A 257 -18.62 3.83 0.96
CA THR A 257 -19.86 4.40 0.44
C THR A 257 -19.83 4.24 -1.08
N PRO A 258 -20.74 3.47 -1.69
CA PRO A 258 -20.80 3.29 -3.14
C PRO A 258 -21.15 4.61 -3.83
N LYS A 259 -20.72 4.73 -5.10
CA LYS A 259 -21.03 5.87 -5.96
C LYS A 259 -22.20 5.58 -6.87
#